data_c84430f50d4a1652a3cadb510330e81b
#
_entry.id   c84430f50d4a1652a3cadb510330e81b
#
_cell.length_a   1.000
_cell.length_b   1.000
_cell.length_c   1.000
_cell.angle_alpha   90.00
_cell.angle_beta   90.00
_cell.angle_gamma   90.00
#
_symmetry.space_group_name_H-M   'P 1'
#
loop_
_entity.id
_entity.type
_entity.pdbx_description
1 polymer ?
#
loop_
_entity_poly.entity_id
_entity_poly.type
_entity_poly.pdbx_seq_one_letter_code
_entity_poly.pdbx_strand_id
1 'polypeptide(L)'
;MLRIFSRISEDVDAALNQASAYNQRLALRNVADKLNLHLQDSTRKTDKYAVLFRLIIKSWREIVTNYTYELAKITELHQEIDSPYIMGVPLTLEQEIFTGRNDIGTRIEQLLLDHRRPPLLLYGQRRMGKTSLLNNIGKLLPNNIIPMFVDLQGAPSSASDHAGFLYNLAKDMEKSAKKQGLTLPFLTREVLNSDPFTYFYEWLDKVEQALEQNTALLALDEFEVLYNAIVKGRFDEQDVLGMLRHLIQHRPRFKVLLAGSHTIEEYQRWASYLINVQVVHISYLKEAEARQLIERPVKDFTLRYEPDAVERVLQLTRCHPFLVQLLCAEIIVLKNEQDPSVRRFATLADVEAAIPEALQSGGFFFADIQNNQVDATGQAILRFIAAQGEGAIVSRQSLLQQFSDAEITLKLLLQRELIEEVEDGYSFQVELIRRWFV
;
A
#
# COMPACT_ATOMS: atom_id res chain seq x y z
N MET A 1 -14.17 -26.87 -6.40
CA MET A 1 -15.44 -26.39 -5.81
C MET A 1 -15.69 -26.96 -4.40
N LEU A 2 -15.76 -28.26 -4.15
CA LEU A 2 -16.02 -28.80 -2.81
C LEU A 2 -15.04 -28.29 -1.72
N ARG A 3 -13.74 -28.20 -2.02
CA ARG A 3 -12.75 -27.62 -1.08
C ARG A 3 -13.02 -26.16 -0.75
N ILE A 4 -13.60 -25.38 -1.67
CA ILE A 4 -13.97 -23.99 -1.44
C ILE A 4 -15.12 -23.91 -0.43
N PHE A 5 -16.16 -24.76 -0.62
CA PHE A 5 -17.28 -24.82 0.30
C PHE A 5 -16.87 -25.29 1.71
N SER A 6 -15.95 -26.28 1.80
CA SER A 6 -15.38 -26.69 3.10
C SER A 6 -14.74 -25.50 3.83
N ARG A 7 -13.86 -24.77 3.13
CA ARG A 7 -13.22 -23.57 3.72
C ARG A 7 -14.21 -22.48 4.12
N ILE A 8 -15.19 -22.20 3.26
CA ILE A 8 -16.22 -21.20 3.58
C ILE A 8 -17.03 -21.63 4.80
N SER A 9 -17.35 -22.93 4.94
CA SER A 9 -18.03 -23.46 6.12
C SER A 9 -17.19 -23.31 7.39
N GLU A 10 -15.88 -23.58 7.31
CA GLU A 10 -14.93 -23.38 8.40
C GLU A 10 -14.83 -21.89 8.76
N ASP A 11 -14.76 -20.99 7.77
CA ASP A 11 -14.74 -19.54 7.98
C ASP A 11 -16.03 -19.04 8.66
N VAL A 12 -17.21 -19.59 8.28
CA VAL A 12 -18.49 -19.26 8.93
C VAL A 12 -18.52 -19.75 10.37
N ASP A 13 -18.06 -20.98 10.63
CA ASP A 13 -18.01 -21.52 11.97
C ASP A 13 -17.07 -20.70 12.87
N ALA A 14 -15.89 -20.36 12.37
CA ALA A 14 -14.96 -19.47 13.07
C ALA A 14 -15.55 -18.07 13.34
N ALA A 15 -16.33 -17.54 12.38
CA ALA A 15 -17.02 -16.25 12.55
C ALA A 15 -18.11 -16.31 13.63
N LEU A 16 -18.90 -17.37 13.66
CA LEU A 16 -19.99 -17.53 14.64
C LEU A 16 -19.46 -17.76 16.07
N ASN A 17 -18.24 -18.27 16.21
CA ASN A 17 -17.57 -18.49 17.49
C ASN A 17 -16.84 -17.24 18.02
N GLN A 18 -16.91 -16.08 17.34
CA GLN A 18 -16.36 -14.83 17.87
C GLN A 18 -17.11 -14.35 19.11
N ALA A 19 -16.39 -13.74 20.05
CA ALA A 19 -16.93 -13.36 21.35
C ALA A 19 -17.97 -12.23 21.29
N SER A 20 -17.87 -11.31 20.33
CA SER A 20 -18.78 -10.17 20.20
C SER A 20 -19.60 -10.21 18.90
N ALA A 21 -20.82 -9.68 18.93
CA ALA A 21 -21.68 -9.51 17.74
C ALA A 21 -20.98 -8.66 16.66
N TYR A 22 -20.19 -7.67 17.05
CA TYR A 22 -19.40 -6.85 16.16
C TYR A 22 -18.37 -7.70 15.40
N ASN A 23 -17.55 -8.48 16.09
CA ASN A 23 -16.55 -9.35 15.48
C ASN A 23 -17.18 -10.44 14.62
N GLN A 24 -18.31 -11.04 15.07
CA GLN A 24 -19.11 -11.96 14.27
C GLN A 24 -19.54 -11.32 12.94
N ARG A 25 -20.09 -10.11 13.01
CA ARG A 25 -20.53 -9.35 11.84
C ARG A 25 -19.38 -9.06 10.88
N LEU A 26 -18.24 -8.61 11.39
CA LEU A 26 -17.06 -8.30 10.59
C LEU A 26 -16.53 -9.56 9.87
N ALA A 27 -16.40 -10.66 10.59
CA ALA A 27 -15.94 -11.93 10.03
C ALA A 27 -16.92 -12.49 8.98
N LEU A 28 -18.24 -12.44 9.24
CA LEU A 28 -19.25 -12.88 8.28
C LEU A 28 -19.31 -12.00 7.03
N ARG A 29 -19.06 -10.69 7.15
CA ARG A 29 -18.93 -9.79 5.99
C ARG A 29 -17.80 -10.23 5.07
N ASN A 30 -16.64 -10.57 5.62
CA ASN A 30 -15.53 -11.12 4.85
C ASN A 30 -15.91 -12.44 4.14
N VAL A 31 -16.71 -13.28 4.77
CA VAL A 31 -17.24 -14.51 4.13
C VAL A 31 -18.19 -14.17 2.98
N ALA A 32 -19.08 -13.21 3.16
CA ALA A 32 -20.00 -12.75 2.10
C ALA A 32 -19.22 -12.19 0.88
N ASP A 33 -18.14 -11.45 1.12
CA ASP A 33 -17.28 -10.92 0.07
C ASP A 33 -16.55 -12.04 -0.70
N LYS A 34 -16.03 -13.05 0.01
CA LYS A 34 -15.46 -14.26 -0.63
C LYS A 34 -16.51 -14.99 -1.52
N LEU A 35 -17.75 -15.13 -1.02
CA LEU A 35 -18.84 -15.70 -1.79
C LEU A 35 -19.18 -14.88 -3.03
N ASN A 36 -19.15 -13.54 -2.95
CA ASN A 36 -19.33 -12.65 -4.10
C ASN A 36 -18.25 -12.85 -5.16
N LEU A 37 -16.98 -12.94 -4.79
CA LEU A 37 -15.87 -13.21 -5.70
C LEU A 37 -16.06 -14.57 -6.43
N HIS A 38 -16.41 -15.62 -5.68
CA HIS A 38 -16.66 -16.94 -6.26
C HIS A 38 -17.90 -16.96 -7.17
N LEU A 39 -18.92 -16.16 -6.86
CA LEU A 39 -20.08 -16.00 -7.72
C LEU A 39 -19.70 -15.36 -9.06
N GLN A 40 -18.90 -14.29 -9.04
CA GLN A 40 -18.39 -13.64 -10.24
C GLN A 40 -17.52 -14.59 -11.11
N ASP A 41 -16.62 -15.35 -10.48
CA ASP A 41 -15.79 -16.32 -11.17
C ASP A 41 -16.62 -17.46 -11.79
N SER A 42 -17.69 -17.88 -11.11
CA SER A 42 -18.59 -18.93 -11.60
C SER A 42 -19.44 -18.47 -12.79
N THR A 43 -19.73 -17.17 -12.92
CA THR A 43 -20.49 -16.63 -14.07
C THR A 43 -19.69 -16.69 -15.38
N ARG A 44 -18.36 -16.74 -15.30
CA ARG A 44 -17.47 -16.86 -16.48
C ARG A 44 -17.32 -18.29 -16.99
N LYS A 45 -17.81 -19.29 -16.23
CA LYS A 45 -17.73 -20.74 -16.58
C LYS A 45 -19.09 -21.28 -16.99
N THR A 46 -19.16 -21.95 -18.12
CA THR A 46 -20.40 -22.51 -18.70
C THR A 46 -20.58 -24.00 -18.42
N ASP A 47 -19.73 -24.63 -17.60
CA ASP A 47 -19.82 -26.04 -17.24
C ASP A 47 -21.08 -26.31 -16.39
N LYS A 48 -21.70 -27.51 -16.62
CA LYS A 48 -22.90 -27.98 -15.93
C LYS A 48 -22.78 -27.95 -14.41
N TYR A 49 -21.61 -28.27 -13.88
CA TYR A 49 -21.35 -28.21 -12.44
C TYR A 49 -21.24 -26.77 -11.95
N ALA A 50 -20.69 -25.85 -12.76
CA ALA A 50 -20.60 -24.45 -12.40
C ALA A 50 -22.00 -23.81 -12.21
N VAL A 51 -22.98 -24.20 -13.00
CA VAL A 51 -24.38 -23.74 -12.87
C VAL A 51 -25.02 -24.20 -11.56
N LEU A 52 -24.84 -25.48 -11.17
CA LEU A 52 -25.35 -26.00 -9.90
C LEU A 52 -24.69 -25.29 -8.69
N PHE A 53 -23.38 -25.18 -8.71
CA PHE A 53 -22.65 -24.51 -7.63
C PHE A 53 -22.98 -23.02 -7.51
N ARG A 54 -23.32 -22.35 -8.61
CA ARG A 54 -23.77 -20.94 -8.60
C ARG A 54 -25.02 -20.74 -7.76
N LEU A 55 -25.99 -21.64 -7.86
CA LEU A 55 -27.20 -21.58 -7.05
C LEU A 55 -26.87 -21.73 -5.55
N ILE A 56 -25.98 -22.65 -5.21
CA ILE A 56 -25.55 -22.86 -3.82
C ILE A 56 -24.81 -21.63 -3.29
N ILE A 57 -23.85 -21.09 -4.07
CA ILE A 57 -23.11 -19.87 -3.68
C ILE A 57 -24.08 -18.70 -3.46
N LYS A 58 -25.06 -18.53 -4.35
CA LYS A 58 -26.07 -17.47 -4.23
C LYS A 58 -26.90 -17.64 -2.94
N SER A 59 -27.37 -18.84 -2.66
CA SER A 59 -28.14 -19.14 -1.45
C SER A 59 -27.31 -18.91 -0.18
N TRP A 60 -26.08 -19.41 -0.15
CA TRP A 60 -25.17 -19.19 1.00
C TRP A 60 -24.88 -17.71 1.22
N ARG A 61 -24.62 -16.97 0.14
CA ARG A 61 -24.43 -15.52 0.21
C ARG A 61 -25.65 -14.82 0.79
N GLU A 62 -26.87 -15.15 0.33
CA GLU A 62 -28.11 -14.56 0.85
C GLU A 62 -28.28 -14.87 2.33
N ILE A 63 -28.03 -16.09 2.78
CA ILE A 63 -28.11 -16.47 4.20
C ILE A 63 -27.13 -15.67 5.03
N VAL A 64 -25.85 -15.64 4.63
CA VAL A 64 -24.79 -14.92 5.36
C VAL A 64 -25.07 -13.42 5.37
N THR A 65 -25.52 -12.83 4.26
CA THR A 65 -25.86 -11.40 4.16
C THR A 65 -27.04 -11.05 5.04
N ASN A 66 -28.10 -11.85 5.04
CA ASN A 66 -29.27 -11.62 5.88
C ASN A 66 -28.92 -11.73 7.38
N TYR A 67 -28.13 -12.72 7.76
CA TYR A 67 -27.68 -12.86 9.14
C TYR A 67 -26.77 -11.70 9.56
N THR A 68 -25.86 -11.27 8.69
CA THR A 68 -25.01 -10.08 8.91
C THR A 68 -25.86 -8.82 9.08
N TYR A 69 -26.97 -8.69 8.33
CA TYR A 69 -27.92 -7.58 8.47
C TYR A 69 -28.67 -7.60 9.81
N GLU A 70 -29.12 -8.77 10.27
CA GLU A 70 -29.73 -8.88 11.59
C GLU A 70 -28.74 -8.59 12.72
N LEU A 71 -27.50 -9.05 12.60
CA LEU A 71 -26.42 -8.65 13.52
C LEU A 71 -26.17 -7.13 13.50
N ALA A 72 -26.26 -6.48 12.33
CA ALA A 72 -26.10 -5.02 12.21
C ALA A 72 -27.21 -4.28 13.00
N LYS A 73 -28.44 -4.74 12.97
CA LYS A 73 -29.51 -4.15 13.80
C LYS A 73 -29.22 -4.26 15.29
N ILE A 74 -28.70 -5.42 15.73
CA ILE A 74 -28.28 -5.59 17.12
C ILE A 74 -27.13 -4.63 17.44
N THR A 75 -26.18 -4.50 16.52
CA THR A 75 -25.03 -3.59 16.58
C THR A 75 -25.47 -2.12 16.71
N GLU A 76 -26.44 -1.67 15.92
CA GLU A 76 -27.02 -0.32 16.02
C GLU A 76 -27.66 -0.07 17.39
N LEU A 77 -28.37 -1.06 17.92
CA LEU A 77 -28.97 -0.99 19.27
C LEU A 77 -27.89 -0.89 20.37
N HIS A 78 -26.73 -1.52 20.15
CA HIS A 78 -25.59 -1.47 21.08
C HIS A 78 -24.63 -0.30 20.83
N GLN A 79 -24.92 0.57 19.87
CA GLN A 79 -24.10 1.74 19.51
C GLN A 79 -22.64 1.37 19.14
N GLU A 80 -22.42 0.23 18.53
CA GLU A 80 -21.09 -0.18 18.06
C GLU A 80 -20.54 0.79 16.99
N ILE A 81 -19.23 0.85 16.88
CA ILE A 81 -18.50 1.74 15.98
C ILE A 81 -18.00 0.93 14.79
N ASP A 82 -18.39 1.31 13.58
CA ASP A 82 -17.83 0.74 12.37
C ASP A 82 -16.39 1.24 12.15
N SER A 83 -15.46 0.31 11.95
CA SER A 83 -14.07 0.67 11.63
C SER A 83 -13.94 1.05 10.16
N PRO A 84 -13.55 2.29 9.85
CA PRO A 84 -13.27 2.71 8.47
C PRO A 84 -11.87 2.33 8.01
N TYR A 85 -11.00 1.89 8.91
CA TYR A 85 -9.59 1.66 8.63
C TYR A 85 -9.38 0.42 7.76
N ILE A 86 -8.53 0.58 6.75
CA ILE A 86 -8.24 -0.45 5.76
C ILE A 86 -6.75 -0.73 5.81
N MET A 87 -6.39 -1.89 6.34
CA MET A 87 -5.01 -2.29 6.52
C MET A 87 -4.60 -3.36 5.51
N GLY A 88 -3.35 -3.30 5.06
CA GLY A 88 -2.75 -4.37 4.26
C GLY A 88 -3.03 -4.32 2.76
N VAL A 89 -4.02 -3.55 2.31
CA VAL A 89 -4.31 -3.33 0.89
C VAL A 89 -4.21 -1.85 0.52
N PRO A 90 -3.76 -1.53 -0.71
CA PRO A 90 -3.74 -0.14 -1.18
C PRO A 90 -5.14 0.44 -1.28
N LEU A 91 -5.30 1.69 -0.87
CA LEU A 91 -6.56 2.41 -0.98
C LEU A 91 -6.92 2.66 -2.46
N THR A 92 -8.20 2.52 -2.78
CA THR A 92 -8.76 2.77 -4.11
C THR A 92 -9.43 4.14 -4.19
N LEU A 93 -9.80 4.57 -5.39
CA LEU A 93 -10.48 5.84 -5.65
C LEU A 93 -11.82 6.00 -4.92
N GLU A 94 -12.49 4.89 -4.60
CA GLU A 94 -13.82 4.86 -3.99
C GLU A 94 -13.79 5.01 -2.46
N GLN A 95 -12.62 4.87 -1.84
CA GLN A 95 -12.46 4.88 -0.39
C GLN A 95 -12.24 6.31 0.13
N GLU A 96 -13.14 6.76 1.02
CA GLU A 96 -13.09 8.10 1.61
C GLU A 96 -11.89 8.33 2.53
N ILE A 97 -11.34 7.25 3.11
CA ILE A 97 -10.25 7.31 4.08
C ILE A 97 -8.91 7.81 3.50
N PHE A 98 -8.79 7.90 2.16
CA PHE A 98 -7.60 8.49 1.54
C PHE A 98 -7.53 9.99 1.89
N THR A 99 -6.60 10.35 2.76
CA THR A 99 -6.41 11.71 3.23
C THR A 99 -4.97 12.18 3.06
N GLY A 100 -4.80 13.50 2.94
CA GLY A 100 -3.49 14.12 2.84
C GLY A 100 -2.82 13.96 1.48
N ARG A 101 -1.49 14.12 1.47
CA ARG A 101 -0.64 13.99 0.28
C ARG A 101 -0.85 15.05 -0.80
N ASN A 102 -1.57 16.13 -0.52
CA ASN A 102 -1.77 17.22 -1.47
C ASN A 102 -0.45 17.90 -1.85
N ASP A 103 0.49 18.01 -0.93
CA ASP A 103 1.84 18.54 -1.18
C ASP A 103 2.63 17.65 -2.15
N ILE A 104 2.56 16.33 -1.99
CA ILE A 104 3.16 15.37 -2.91
C ILE A 104 2.51 15.48 -4.29
N GLY A 105 1.16 15.54 -4.34
CA GLY A 105 0.41 15.75 -5.57
C GLY A 105 0.83 17.04 -6.28
N THR A 106 0.86 18.16 -5.57
CA THR A 106 1.30 19.46 -6.09
C THR A 106 2.75 19.41 -6.58
N ARG A 107 3.64 18.74 -5.85
CA ARG A 107 5.03 18.58 -6.28
C ARG A 107 5.14 17.76 -7.56
N ILE A 108 4.40 16.65 -7.66
CA ILE A 108 4.35 15.83 -8.88
C ILE A 108 3.79 16.66 -10.03
N GLU A 109 2.68 17.40 -9.84
CA GLU A 109 2.10 18.29 -10.87
C GLU A 109 3.12 19.31 -11.38
N GLN A 110 3.82 20.02 -10.49
CA GLN A 110 4.85 21.00 -10.88
C GLN A 110 5.94 20.36 -11.73
N LEU A 111 6.40 19.16 -11.38
CA LEU A 111 7.42 18.43 -12.13
C LEU A 111 6.91 17.91 -13.48
N LEU A 112 5.63 17.51 -13.56
CA LEU A 112 5.00 17.10 -14.81
C LEU A 112 4.84 18.28 -15.80
N LEU A 113 4.63 19.49 -15.28
CA LEU A 113 4.53 20.71 -16.09
C LEU A 113 5.90 21.27 -16.52
N ASP A 114 7.01 20.74 -15.97
CA ASP A 114 8.36 21.17 -16.36
C ASP A 114 8.62 20.85 -17.84
N HIS A 115 9.04 21.86 -18.60
CA HIS A 115 9.38 21.74 -20.03
C HIS A 115 10.50 20.75 -20.31
N ARG A 116 11.39 20.50 -19.32
CA ARG A 116 12.48 19.52 -19.40
C ARG A 116 11.99 18.08 -19.33
N ARG A 117 10.76 17.86 -18.92
CA ARG A 117 10.08 16.56 -18.80
C ARG A 117 10.92 15.52 -18.05
N PRO A 118 11.39 15.83 -16.84
CA PRO A 118 12.20 14.88 -16.10
C PRO A 118 11.37 13.63 -15.74
N PRO A 119 11.96 12.43 -15.77
CA PRO A 119 11.33 11.29 -15.14
C PRO A 119 11.25 11.50 -13.64
N LEU A 120 10.21 10.96 -13.01
CA LEU A 120 9.98 11.07 -11.57
C LEU A 120 10.30 9.76 -10.87
N LEU A 121 10.92 9.86 -9.71
CA LEU A 121 11.14 8.74 -8.80
C LEU A 121 10.43 9.03 -7.47
N LEU A 122 9.32 8.34 -7.24
CA LEU A 122 8.59 8.35 -5.98
C LEU A 122 9.15 7.23 -5.08
N TYR A 123 9.90 7.60 -4.05
CA TYR A 123 10.46 6.62 -3.13
C TYR A 123 10.01 6.88 -1.70
N GLY A 124 10.08 5.86 -0.87
CA GLY A 124 9.75 5.91 0.56
C GLY A 124 9.56 4.51 1.10
N GLN A 125 9.55 4.37 2.40
CA GLN A 125 9.42 3.09 3.07
C GLN A 125 8.17 2.31 2.62
N ARG A 126 8.18 1.00 2.87
CA ARG A 126 6.99 0.18 2.71
C ARG A 126 5.87 0.68 3.62
N ARG A 127 4.63 0.57 3.13
CA ARG A 127 3.40 1.00 3.83
C ARG A 127 3.27 2.51 4.09
N MET A 128 4.10 3.35 3.46
CA MET A 128 3.92 4.81 3.45
C MET A 128 2.79 5.29 2.52
N GLY A 129 2.15 4.37 1.79
CA GLY A 129 1.01 4.68 0.94
C GLY A 129 1.38 5.08 -0.49
N LYS A 130 2.54 4.66 -1.04
CA LYS A 130 2.94 4.88 -2.45
C LYS A 130 1.88 4.40 -3.43
N THR A 131 1.53 3.12 -3.37
CA THR A 131 0.51 2.50 -4.22
C THR A 131 -0.86 3.16 -4.06
N SER A 132 -1.24 3.52 -2.82
CA SER A 132 -2.49 4.26 -2.55
C SER A 132 -2.46 5.66 -3.19
N LEU A 133 -1.33 6.35 -3.14
CA LEU A 133 -1.14 7.64 -3.82
C LEU A 133 -1.27 7.46 -5.34
N LEU A 134 -0.59 6.48 -5.93
CA LEU A 134 -0.64 6.22 -7.36
C LEU A 134 -2.05 5.87 -7.85
N ASN A 135 -2.78 5.05 -7.09
CA ASN A 135 -4.17 4.72 -7.38
C ASN A 135 -5.10 5.95 -7.33
N ASN A 136 -4.78 6.94 -6.48
CA ASN A 136 -5.58 8.14 -6.28
C ASN A 136 -4.99 9.39 -6.96
N ILE A 137 -3.88 9.27 -7.67
CA ILE A 137 -3.15 10.42 -8.22
C ILE A 137 -4.00 11.24 -9.20
N GLY A 138 -4.94 10.60 -9.88
CA GLY A 138 -5.88 11.30 -10.77
C GLY A 138 -6.78 12.33 -10.07
N LYS A 139 -6.99 12.19 -8.74
CA LYS A 139 -7.71 13.21 -7.93
C LYS A 139 -6.86 14.44 -7.62
N LEU A 140 -5.55 14.30 -7.71
CA LEU A 140 -4.56 15.31 -7.32
C LEU A 140 -3.97 16.04 -8.54
N LEU A 141 -4.20 15.53 -9.74
CA LEU A 141 -3.64 16.07 -10.99
C LEU A 141 -4.73 16.71 -11.87
N PRO A 142 -4.35 17.66 -12.74
CA PRO A 142 -5.26 18.21 -13.75
C PRO A 142 -5.85 17.14 -14.67
N ASN A 143 -7.07 17.36 -15.15
CA ASN A 143 -7.83 16.41 -15.97
C ASN A 143 -7.17 16.06 -17.32
N ASN A 144 -6.25 16.88 -17.81
CA ASN A 144 -5.49 16.62 -19.04
C ASN A 144 -4.30 15.68 -18.84
N ILE A 145 -4.06 15.23 -17.60
CA ILE A 145 -3.07 14.19 -17.28
C ILE A 145 -3.81 12.89 -16.99
N ILE A 146 -3.58 11.88 -17.81
CA ILE A 146 -4.22 10.57 -17.72
C ILE A 146 -3.25 9.60 -17.00
N PRO A 147 -3.51 9.26 -15.74
CA PRO A 147 -2.68 8.27 -15.05
C PRO A 147 -2.86 6.87 -15.62
N MET A 148 -1.75 6.23 -15.97
CA MET A 148 -1.66 4.84 -16.38
C MET A 148 -0.85 4.07 -15.36
N PHE A 149 -1.53 3.50 -14.38
CA PHE A 149 -0.93 2.73 -13.29
C PHE A 149 -0.62 1.30 -13.75
N VAL A 150 0.60 0.85 -13.49
CA VAL A 150 1.09 -0.51 -13.73
C VAL A 150 1.80 -1.03 -12.48
N ASP A 151 1.33 -2.16 -11.97
CA ASP A 151 1.98 -2.89 -10.88
C ASP A 151 3.01 -3.86 -11.45
N LEU A 152 4.29 -3.54 -11.28
CA LEU A 152 5.39 -4.38 -11.75
C LEU A 152 5.59 -5.65 -10.90
N GLN A 153 5.03 -5.72 -9.69
CA GLN A 153 5.03 -6.96 -8.90
C GLN A 153 4.17 -8.06 -9.55
N GLY A 154 3.21 -7.65 -10.38
CA GLY A 154 2.28 -8.55 -11.07
C GLY A 154 2.83 -9.21 -12.33
N ALA A 155 1.97 -9.28 -13.34
CA ALA A 155 2.23 -9.98 -14.59
C ALA A 155 3.43 -9.45 -15.41
N PRO A 156 3.73 -8.13 -15.46
CA PRO A 156 4.85 -7.66 -16.26
C PRO A 156 6.19 -8.29 -15.88
N SER A 157 6.62 -8.18 -14.61
CA SER A 157 7.91 -8.73 -14.18
C SER A 157 7.94 -10.25 -14.04
N SER A 158 6.77 -10.91 -14.05
CA SER A 158 6.63 -12.36 -14.00
C SER A 158 6.65 -13.01 -15.39
N ALA A 159 6.62 -12.22 -16.46
CA ALA A 159 6.68 -12.74 -17.84
C ALA A 159 8.00 -13.49 -18.11
N SER A 160 7.95 -14.45 -19.02
CA SER A 160 9.11 -15.28 -19.40
C SER A 160 10.01 -14.63 -20.44
N ASP A 161 9.50 -13.65 -21.17
CA ASP A 161 10.15 -13.00 -22.31
C ASP A 161 9.72 -11.54 -22.47
N HIS A 162 10.40 -10.79 -23.36
CA HIS A 162 10.10 -9.40 -23.65
C HIS A 162 8.70 -9.21 -24.24
N ALA A 163 8.22 -10.15 -25.08
CA ALA A 163 6.88 -10.06 -25.66
C ALA A 163 5.79 -10.14 -24.57
N GLY A 164 5.97 -11.07 -23.62
CA GLY A 164 5.09 -11.18 -22.46
C GLY A 164 5.14 -9.97 -21.53
N PHE A 165 6.34 -9.45 -21.29
CA PHE A 165 6.53 -8.22 -20.50
C PHE A 165 5.79 -7.03 -21.11
N LEU A 166 6.02 -6.74 -22.39
CA LEU A 166 5.42 -5.60 -23.09
C LEU A 166 3.91 -5.76 -23.28
N TYR A 167 3.44 -7.00 -23.51
CA TYR A 167 2.02 -7.29 -23.57
C TYR A 167 1.31 -7.00 -22.24
N ASN A 168 1.87 -7.46 -21.13
CA ASN A 168 1.29 -7.23 -19.81
C ASN A 168 1.35 -5.75 -19.43
N LEU A 169 2.44 -5.05 -19.76
CA LEU A 169 2.58 -3.61 -19.58
C LEU A 169 1.46 -2.86 -20.32
N ALA A 170 1.29 -3.13 -21.63
CA ALA A 170 0.24 -2.52 -22.44
C ALA A 170 -1.16 -2.81 -21.89
N LYS A 171 -1.43 -4.05 -21.47
CA LYS A 171 -2.72 -4.47 -20.92
C LYS A 171 -3.07 -3.75 -19.62
N ASP A 172 -2.08 -3.52 -18.74
CA ASP A 172 -2.32 -2.78 -17.51
C ASP A 172 -2.48 -1.28 -17.77
N MET A 173 -1.75 -0.72 -18.75
CA MET A 173 -2.00 0.64 -19.26
C MET A 173 -3.43 0.78 -19.81
N GLU A 174 -3.91 -0.16 -20.63
CA GLU A 174 -5.28 -0.19 -21.17
C GLU A 174 -6.32 -0.19 -20.04
N LYS A 175 -6.15 -1.08 -19.04
CA LYS A 175 -7.06 -1.16 -17.89
C LYS A 175 -7.10 0.14 -17.09
N SER A 176 -5.92 0.74 -16.86
CA SER A 176 -5.81 1.98 -16.10
C SER A 176 -6.45 3.16 -16.84
N ALA A 177 -6.16 3.33 -18.14
CA ALA A 177 -6.74 4.36 -18.99
C ALA A 177 -8.26 4.23 -19.08
N LYS A 178 -8.79 3.01 -19.19
CA LYS A 178 -10.23 2.74 -19.23
C LYS A 178 -10.96 3.23 -17.97
N LYS A 179 -10.35 3.12 -16.80
CA LYS A 179 -10.89 3.67 -15.54
C LYS A 179 -11.02 5.19 -15.57
N GLN A 180 -10.21 5.85 -16.40
CA GLN A 180 -10.23 7.31 -16.63
C GLN A 180 -11.10 7.71 -17.83
N GLY A 181 -11.86 6.78 -18.41
CA GLY A 181 -12.73 7.02 -19.56
C GLY A 181 -12.02 7.02 -20.92
N LEU A 182 -10.72 6.69 -20.98
CA LEU A 182 -9.95 6.63 -22.22
C LEU A 182 -9.80 5.18 -22.70
N THR A 183 -10.19 4.92 -23.96
CA THR A 183 -10.00 3.61 -24.60
C THR A 183 -8.73 3.62 -25.42
N LEU A 184 -7.76 2.79 -25.09
CA LEU A 184 -6.53 2.62 -25.82
C LEU A 184 -6.68 1.55 -26.93
N PRO A 185 -5.84 1.62 -27.99
CA PRO A 185 -5.78 0.58 -29.02
C PRO A 185 -5.41 -0.77 -28.43
N PHE A 186 -5.97 -1.84 -28.98
CA PHE A 186 -5.69 -3.21 -28.54
C PHE A 186 -4.33 -3.69 -29.07
N LEU A 187 -3.53 -4.33 -28.20
CA LEU A 187 -2.27 -4.99 -28.56
C LEU A 187 -2.37 -6.49 -28.25
N THR A 188 -2.02 -7.33 -29.22
CA THR A 188 -2.01 -8.77 -29.01
C THR A 188 -0.60 -9.29 -28.75
N ARG A 189 -0.50 -10.40 -28.00
CA ARG A 189 0.79 -11.02 -27.74
C ARG A 189 1.42 -11.63 -28.99
N GLU A 190 0.60 -12.12 -29.92
CA GLU A 190 1.05 -12.74 -31.17
C GLU A 190 1.86 -11.76 -32.03
N VAL A 191 1.43 -10.51 -32.10
CA VAL A 191 2.15 -9.46 -32.84
C VAL A 191 3.52 -9.19 -32.22
N LEU A 192 3.63 -9.21 -30.90
CA LEU A 192 4.88 -8.98 -30.19
C LEU A 192 5.91 -10.12 -30.30
N ASN A 193 5.50 -11.33 -30.70
CA ASN A 193 6.41 -12.49 -30.74
C ASN A 193 7.51 -12.37 -31.82
N SER A 194 7.31 -11.59 -32.87
CA SER A 194 8.30 -11.45 -33.97
C SER A 194 9.33 -10.38 -33.69
N ASP A 195 8.91 -9.21 -33.22
CA ASP A 195 9.77 -8.08 -32.85
C ASP A 195 9.08 -7.27 -31.74
N PRO A 196 9.33 -7.64 -30.44
CA PRO A 196 8.58 -7.09 -29.33
C PRO A 196 8.64 -5.57 -29.22
N PHE A 197 9.82 -4.97 -29.34
CA PHE A 197 10.01 -3.55 -29.12
C PHE A 197 9.50 -2.70 -30.28
N THR A 198 9.72 -3.14 -31.56
CA THR A 198 9.21 -2.43 -32.73
C THR A 198 7.69 -2.33 -32.70
N TYR A 199 6.99 -3.44 -32.51
CA TYR A 199 5.54 -3.44 -32.47
C TYR A 199 4.97 -2.73 -31.23
N PHE A 200 5.69 -2.75 -30.10
CA PHE A 200 5.31 -1.96 -28.95
C PHE A 200 5.43 -0.45 -29.22
N TYR A 201 6.47 0.00 -29.92
CA TYR A 201 6.60 1.42 -30.32
C TYR A 201 5.50 1.85 -31.30
N GLU A 202 5.16 1.01 -32.28
CA GLU A 202 4.03 1.25 -33.20
C GLU A 202 2.69 1.34 -32.43
N TRP A 203 2.52 0.50 -31.41
CA TRP A 203 1.36 0.59 -30.54
C TRP A 203 1.35 1.89 -29.73
N LEU A 204 2.49 2.33 -29.22
CA LEU A 204 2.59 3.62 -28.52
C LEU A 204 2.27 4.80 -29.43
N ASP A 205 2.57 4.76 -30.74
CA ASP A 205 2.17 5.78 -31.70
C ASP A 205 0.64 5.89 -31.79
N LYS A 206 -0.05 4.76 -31.78
CA LYS A 206 -1.52 4.72 -31.75
C LYS A 206 -2.08 5.20 -30.42
N VAL A 207 -1.40 4.91 -29.30
CA VAL A 207 -1.77 5.44 -27.97
C VAL A 207 -1.65 6.96 -27.95
N GLU A 208 -0.57 7.54 -28.51
CA GLU A 208 -0.39 8.98 -28.58
C GLU A 208 -1.49 9.67 -29.43
N GLN A 209 -1.97 9.01 -30.49
CA GLN A 209 -3.12 9.49 -31.25
C GLN A 209 -4.40 9.47 -30.41
N ALA A 210 -4.64 8.40 -29.65
CA ALA A 210 -5.82 8.28 -28.79
C ALA A 210 -5.80 9.26 -27.61
N LEU A 211 -4.62 9.70 -27.16
CA LEU A 211 -4.49 10.73 -26.12
C LEU A 211 -4.94 12.13 -26.58
N GLU A 212 -4.99 12.39 -27.87
CA GLU A 212 -5.31 13.70 -28.46
C GLU A 212 -4.45 14.83 -27.88
N GLN A 213 -5.02 15.68 -27.00
CA GLN A 213 -4.31 16.77 -26.32
C GLN A 213 -3.85 16.40 -24.91
N ASN A 214 -4.24 15.21 -24.42
CA ASN A 214 -3.88 14.77 -23.09
C ASN A 214 -2.44 14.25 -23.01
N THR A 215 -1.93 14.17 -21.79
CA THR A 215 -0.62 13.60 -21.45
C THR A 215 -0.83 12.32 -20.64
N ALA A 216 -0.17 11.24 -21.02
CA ALA A 216 -0.14 10.02 -20.21
C ALA A 216 0.91 10.15 -19.11
N LEU A 217 0.54 9.82 -17.87
CA LEU A 217 1.46 9.59 -16.78
C LEU A 217 1.59 8.07 -16.57
N LEU A 218 2.64 7.47 -17.13
CA LEU A 218 2.96 6.06 -16.89
C LEU A 218 3.58 5.93 -15.51
N ALA A 219 2.81 5.42 -14.57
CA ALA A 219 3.21 5.18 -13.19
C ALA A 219 3.53 3.70 -12.98
N LEU A 220 4.81 3.38 -12.82
CA LEU A 220 5.34 2.04 -12.65
C LEU A 220 5.63 1.82 -11.16
N ASP A 221 4.77 1.05 -10.48
CA ASP A 221 4.92 0.73 -9.05
C ASP A 221 5.77 -0.53 -8.84
N GLU A 222 6.40 -0.64 -7.66
CA GLU A 222 7.31 -1.73 -7.27
C GLU A 222 8.44 -1.95 -8.30
N PHE A 223 9.08 -0.85 -8.74
CA PHE A 223 10.07 -0.86 -9.80
C PHE A 223 11.29 -1.75 -9.49
N GLU A 224 11.61 -1.95 -8.23
CA GLU A 224 12.65 -2.88 -7.78
C GLU A 224 12.38 -4.34 -8.19
N VAL A 225 11.13 -4.73 -8.38
CA VAL A 225 10.79 -6.10 -8.83
C VAL A 225 11.22 -6.31 -10.28
N LEU A 226 11.06 -5.32 -11.14
CA LEU A 226 11.55 -5.35 -12.51
C LEU A 226 13.08 -5.43 -12.54
N TYR A 227 13.75 -4.66 -11.70
CA TYR A 227 15.21 -4.74 -11.56
C TYR A 227 15.67 -6.15 -11.17
N ASN A 228 15.03 -6.75 -10.18
CA ASN A 228 15.36 -8.11 -9.76
C ASN A 228 15.15 -9.13 -10.88
N ALA A 229 14.15 -8.93 -11.75
CA ALA A 229 13.93 -9.77 -12.92
C ALA A 229 15.05 -9.61 -13.95
N ILE A 230 15.54 -8.39 -14.17
CA ILE A 230 16.66 -8.09 -15.05
C ILE A 230 17.96 -8.73 -14.51
N VAL A 231 18.28 -8.53 -13.22
CA VAL A 231 19.48 -9.12 -12.58
C VAL A 231 19.50 -10.65 -12.66
N LYS A 232 18.33 -11.27 -12.58
CA LYS A 232 18.16 -12.73 -12.75
C LYS A 232 18.25 -13.18 -14.20
N GLY A 233 18.54 -12.28 -15.16
CA GLY A 233 18.69 -12.58 -16.58
C GLY A 233 17.37 -12.91 -17.28
N ARG A 234 16.21 -12.53 -16.73
CA ARG A 234 14.91 -12.77 -17.37
C ARG A 234 14.69 -11.81 -18.54
N PHE A 235 15.16 -10.58 -18.40
CA PHE A 235 15.11 -9.54 -19.44
C PHE A 235 16.48 -8.93 -19.64
N ASP A 236 16.78 -8.51 -20.86
CA ASP A 236 17.97 -7.72 -21.13
C ASP A 236 17.82 -6.30 -20.54
N GLU A 237 18.84 -5.84 -19.81
CA GLU A 237 18.85 -4.54 -19.15
C GLU A 237 18.80 -3.39 -20.14
N GLN A 238 19.59 -3.48 -21.23
CA GLN A 238 19.69 -2.41 -22.23
C GLN A 238 18.39 -2.25 -23.01
N ASP A 239 17.72 -3.35 -23.32
CA ASP A 239 16.47 -3.34 -24.06
C ASP A 239 15.35 -2.70 -23.21
N VAL A 240 15.17 -3.13 -21.96
CA VAL A 240 14.06 -2.65 -21.11
C VAL A 240 14.32 -1.22 -20.64
N LEU A 241 15.51 -0.91 -20.13
CA LEU A 241 15.84 0.44 -19.66
C LEU A 241 16.01 1.40 -20.84
N GLY A 242 16.50 0.91 -21.99
CA GLY A 242 16.56 1.65 -23.24
C GLY A 242 15.17 2.06 -23.74
N MET A 243 14.18 1.18 -23.64
CA MET A 243 12.79 1.48 -23.95
C MET A 243 12.23 2.58 -23.03
N LEU A 244 12.46 2.50 -21.73
CA LEU A 244 12.05 3.54 -20.78
C LEU A 244 12.73 4.89 -21.09
N ARG A 245 14.02 4.88 -21.38
CA ARG A 245 14.77 6.07 -21.82
C ARG A 245 14.19 6.67 -23.08
N HIS A 246 13.84 5.85 -24.08
CA HIS A 246 13.20 6.31 -25.32
C HIS A 246 11.84 6.98 -25.05
N LEU A 247 11.01 6.40 -24.16
CA LEU A 247 9.75 7.02 -23.72
C LEU A 247 9.97 8.41 -23.12
N ILE A 248 10.96 8.54 -22.23
CA ILE A 248 11.28 9.79 -21.53
C ILE A 248 11.78 10.86 -22.51
N GLN A 249 12.67 10.48 -23.43
CA GLN A 249 13.36 11.44 -24.29
C GLN A 249 12.58 11.82 -25.55
N HIS A 250 11.92 10.85 -26.16
CA HIS A 250 11.38 11.00 -27.53
C HIS A 250 9.86 11.05 -27.61
N ARG A 251 9.13 10.74 -26.50
CA ARG A 251 7.67 10.75 -26.50
C ARG A 251 7.12 11.86 -25.59
N PRO A 252 6.88 13.08 -26.16
CA PRO A 252 6.51 14.25 -25.35
C PRO A 252 5.17 14.12 -24.62
N ARG A 253 4.30 13.25 -25.07
CA ARG A 253 3.00 12.99 -24.43
C ARG A 253 3.06 11.96 -23.34
N PHE A 254 4.21 11.31 -23.14
CA PHE A 254 4.43 10.40 -22.02
C PHE A 254 5.28 11.06 -20.95
N LYS A 255 4.83 10.93 -19.72
CA LYS A 255 5.59 11.20 -18.50
C LYS A 255 5.77 9.90 -17.76
N VAL A 256 6.94 9.67 -17.19
CA VAL A 256 7.27 8.42 -16.49
C VAL A 256 7.48 8.73 -15.02
N LEU A 257 6.77 8.00 -14.16
CA LEU A 257 6.93 8.00 -12.72
C LEU A 257 7.26 6.57 -12.28
N LEU A 258 8.40 6.39 -11.69
CA LEU A 258 8.82 5.14 -11.08
C LEU A 258 8.55 5.22 -9.59
N ALA A 259 7.99 4.18 -9.00
CA ALA A 259 7.76 4.12 -7.56
C ALA A 259 8.36 2.84 -6.97
N GLY A 260 8.97 2.98 -5.80
CA GLY A 260 9.60 1.85 -5.13
C GLY A 260 9.98 2.14 -3.68
N SER A 261 10.39 1.09 -2.98
CA SER A 261 10.73 1.13 -1.55
C SER A 261 12.24 1.25 -1.27
N HIS A 262 13.07 1.18 -2.31
CA HIS A 262 14.51 1.32 -2.17
C HIS A 262 14.96 2.76 -1.95
N THR A 263 16.13 2.94 -1.38
CA THR A 263 16.77 4.24 -1.20
C THR A 263 17.30 4.79 -2.53
N ILE A 264 17.60 6.10 -2.56
CA ILE A 264 18.13 6.76 -3.77
C ILE A 264 19.44 6.12 -4.20
N GLU A 265 20.30 5.73 -3.24
CA GLU A 265 21.60 5.10 -3.52
C GLU A 265 21.46 3.77 -4.25
N GLU A 266 20.42 3.00 -3.94
CA GLU A 266 20.14 1.73 -4.63
C GLU A 266 19.74 1.95 -6.10
N TYR A 267 19.18 3.13 -6.43
CA TYR A 267 18.83 3.52 -7.80
C TYR A 267 19.97 4.19 -8.58
N GLN A 268 21.10 4.53 -7.97
CA GLN A 268 22.22 5.20 -8.66
C GLN A 268 22.74 4.40 -9.85
N ARG A 269 22.65 3.08 -9.80
CA ARG A 269 23.04 2.18 -10.90
C ARG A 269 22.30 2.50 -12.21
N TRP A 270 21.11 3.05 -12.15
CA TRP A 270 20.27 3.39 -13.31
C TRP A 270 20.35 4.86 -13.73
N ALA A 271 21.22 5.63 -13.10
CA ALA A 271 21.35 7.05 -13.38
C ALA A 271 21.68 7.33 -14.86
N SER A 272 22.39 6.40 -15.55
CA SER A 272 22.68 6.50 -16.98
C SER A 272 21.46 6.38 -17.88
N TYR A 273 20.40 5.68 -17.43
CA TYR A 273 19.15 5.51 -18.17
C TYR A 273 18.11 6.56 -17.77
N LEU A 274 18.11 6.96 -16.50
CA LEU A 274 17.15 7.91 -15.92
C LEU A 274 17.78 9.31 -15.82
N ILE A 275 18.17 9.88 -16.96
CA ILE A 275 18.80 11.20 -17.01
C ILE A 275 17.90 12.27 -16.41
N ASN A 276 18.45 13.10 -15.51
CA ASN A 276 17.74 14.20 -14.85
C ASN A 276 16.52 13.77 -14.02
N VAL A 277 16.50 12.54 -13.48
CA VAL A 277 15.41 12.09 -12.61
C VAL A 277 15.18 13.08 -11.46
N GLN A 278 13.92 13.41 -11.24
CA GLN A 278 13.50 14.23 -10.11
C GLN A 278 12.90 13.33 -9.04
N VAL A 279 13.43 13.49 -7.84
CA VAL A 279 13.07 12.63 -6.72
C VAL A 279 11.94 13.26 -5.91
N VAL A 280 10.94 12.47 -5.62
CA VAL A 280 9.83 12.81 -4.72
C VAL A 280 9.84 11.80 -3.58
N HIS A 281 10.11 12.27 -2.38
CA HIS A 281 10.09 11.43 -1.17
C HIS A 281 8.69 11.42 -0.57
N ILE A 282 8.13 10.23 -0.37
CA ILE A 282 6.91 10.02 0.40
C ILE A 282 7.27 9.46 1.78
N SER A 283 7.05 10.25 2.80
CA SER A 283 7.34 9.92 4.18
C SER A 283 6.07 9.92 5.04
N TYR A 284 6.19 10.17 6.32
CA TYR A 284 5.09 10.27 7.27
C TYR A 284 4.01 11.28 6.81
N LEU A 285 2.79 11.14 7.31
CA LEU A 285 1.76 12.17 7.14
C LEU A 285 2.16 13.44 7.90
N LYS A 286 1.69 14.58 7.44
CA LYS A 286 1.73 15.79 8.27
C LYS A 286 0.85 15.59 9.49
N GLU A 287 1.20 16.21 10.60
CA GLU A 287 0.44 16.06 11.84
C GLU A 287 -1.06 16.36 11.66
N ALA A 288 -1.40 17.43 10.94
CA ALA A 288 -2.80 17.76 10.64
C ALA A 288 -3.52 16.67 9.84
N GLU A 289 -2.82 16.01 8.89
CA GLU A 289 -3.36 14.90 8.11
C GLU A 289 -3.55 13.65 8.96
N ALA A 290 -2.58 13.37 9.84
CA ALA A 290 -2.67 12.24 10.78
C ALA A 290 -3.80 12.46 11.81
N ARG A 291 -3.96 13.69 12.33
CA ARG A 291 -5.10 14.07 13.19
C ARG A 291 -6.43 13.86 12.48
N GLN A 292 -6.54 14.29 11.23
CA GLN A 292 -7.74 14.05 10.44
C GLN A 292 -8.02 12.55 10.29
N LEU A 293 -6.99 11.74 10.04
CA LEU A 293 -7.11 10.29 9.92
C LEU A 293 -7.54 9.62 11.25
N ILE A 294 -7.16 10.17 12.40
CA ILE A 294 -7.55 9.68 13.73
C ILE A 294 -8.98 10.12 14.06
N GLU A 295 -9.27 11.42 13.97
CA GLU A 295 -10.50 12.00 14.50
C GLU A 295 -11.66 11.96 13.52
N ARG A 296 -11.38 12.01 12.20
CA ARG A 296 -12.40 12.10 11.13
C ARG A 296 -11.95 11.34 9.88
N PRO A 297 -11.68 10.03 9.97
CA PRO A 297 -11.24 9.22 8.83
C PRO A 297 -12.28 9.16 7.71
N VAL A 298 -13.57 9.22 8.06
CA VAL A 298 -14.73 9.28 7.14
C VAL A 298 -15.76 10.26 7.68
N LYS A 299 -16.69 10.71 6.81
CA LYS A 299 -17.67 11.77 7.13
C LYS A 299 -18.53 11.47 8.36
N ASP A 300 -19.01 10.23 8.49
CA ASP A 300 -19.96 9.83 9.54
C ASP A 300 -19.29 9.06 10.69
N PHE A 301 -18.01 9.35 10.95
CA PHE A 301 -17.25 8.71 12.03
C PHE A 301 -17.78 9.10 13.41
N THR A 302 -18.06 8.10 14.25
CA THR A 302 -18.77 8.31 15.53
C THR A 302 -17.89 8.24 16.77
N LEU A 303 -16.66 7.67 16.67
CA LEU A 303 -15.71 7.67 17.78
C LEU A 303 -15.10 9.06 17.95
N ARG A 304 -15.05 9.53 19.18
CA ARG A 304 -14.35 10.75 19.58
C ARG A 304 -13.17 10.39 20.47
N TYR A 305 -12.12 11.17 20.39
CA TYR A 305 -10.91 10.97 21.18
C TYR A 305 -10.76 12.14 22.16
N GLU A 306 -10.24 11.85 23.35
CA GLU A 306 -9.66 12.90 24.21
C GLU A 306 -8.43 13.51 23.54
N PRO A 307 -8.12 14.78 23.78
CA PRO A 307 -6.95 15.44 23.17
C PRO A 307 -5.63 14.72 23.46
N ASP A 308 -5.44 14.25 24.67
CA ASP A 308 -4.24 13.49 25.09
C ASP A 308 -4.18 12.08 24.47
N ALA A 309 -5.34 11.47 24.20
CA ALA A 309 -5.41 10.23 23.44
C ALA A 309 -4.95 10.42 21.98
N VAL A 310 -5.37 11.51 21.33
CA VAL A 310 -4.89 11.85 19.98
C VAL A 310 -3.38 12.07 19.98
N GLU A 311 -2.89 12.90 20.93
CA GLU A 311 -1.44 13.14 21.08
C GLU A 311 -0.67 11.83 21.26
N ARG A 312 -1.21 10.92 22.06
CA ARG A 312 -0.56 9.63 22.30
C ARG A 312 -0.51 8.76 21.04
N VAL A 313 -1.56 8.70 20.25
CA VAL A 313 -1.54 8.00 18.95
C VAL A 313 -0.47 8.60 18.04
N LEU A 314 -0.38 9.94 17.97
CA LEU A 314 0.64 10.63 17.16
C LEU A 314 2.06 10.31 17.63
N GLN A 315 2.31 10.34 18.95
CA GLN A 315 3.62 9.99 19.54
C GLN A 315 4.01 8.53 19.23
N LEU A 316 3.10 7.60 19.45
CA LEU A 316 3.34 6.17 19.23
C LEU A 316 3.63 5.83 17.77
N THR A 317 2.92 6.48 16.86
CA THR A 317 2.96 6.16 15.42
C THR A 317 3.84 7.12 14.61
N ARG A 318 4.21 8.27 15.16
CA ARG A 318 4.90 9.36 14.46
C ARG A 318 4.26 9.70 13.12
N CYS A 319 2.93 9.71 13.08
CA CYS A 319 2.14 9.95 11.85
C CYS A 319 2.40 8.95 10.71
N HIS A 320 2.90 7.74 11.00
CA HIS A 320 3.07 6.69 10.00
C HIS A 320 1.68 6.21 9.53
N PRO A 321 1.31 6.35 8.24
CA PRO A 321 -0.08 6.17 7.79
C PRO A 321 -0.65 4.77 8.08
N PHE A 322 0.18 3.73 8.00
CA PHE A 322 -0.23 2.37 8.32
C PHE A 322 -0.40 2.18 9.84
N LEU A 323 0.55 2.68 10.65
CA LEU A 323 0.51 2.49 12.11
C LEU A 323 -0.61 3.29 12.77
N VAL A 324 -0.93 4.49 12.25
CA VAL A 324 -2.10 5.26 12.69
C VAL A 324 -3.37 4.44 12.46
N GLN A 325 -3.56 3.89 11.25
CA GLN A 325 -4.72 3.08 10.95
C GLN A 325 -4.78 1.80 11.79
N LEU A 326 -3.64 1.12 11.96
CA LEU A 326 -3.53 -0.10 12.75
C LEU A 326 -3.96 0.15 14.21
N LEU A 327 -3.34 1.13 14.87
CA LEU A 327 -3.64 1.44 16.27
C LEU A 327 -5.08 1.92 16.46
N CYS A 328 -5.58 2.80 15.58
CA CYS A 328 -6.96 3.28 15.64
C CYS A 328 -7.98 2.17 15.37
N ALA A 329 -7.68 1.19 14.52
CA ALA A 329 -8.55 0.03 14.31
C ALA A 329 -8.67 -0.81 15.59
N GLU A 330 -7.55 -1.06 16.27
CA GLU A 330 -7.56 -1.83 17.52
C GLU A 330 -8.24 -1.06 18.67
N ILE A 331 -8.10 0.27 18.70
CA ILE A 331 -8.87 1.10 19.65
C ILE A 331 -10.37 0.92 19.40
N ILE A 332 -10.84 0.87 18.16
CA ILE A 332 -12.26 0.63 17.85
C ILE A 332 -12.70 -0.76 18.33
N VAL A 333 -11.88 -1.80 18.09
CA VAL A 333 -12.20 -3.16 18.58
C VAL A 333 -12.36 -3.15 20.10
N LEU A 334 -11.39 -2.60 20.81
CA LEU A 334 -11.40 -2.47 22.26
C LEU A 334 -12.63 -1.68 22.75
N LYS A 335 -12.96 -0.55 22.12
CA LYS A 335 -14.14 0.26 22.47
C LYS A 335 -15.44 -0.50 22.25
N ASN A 336 -15.54 -1.31 21.20
CA ASN A 336 -16.73 -2.11 20.93
C ASN A 336 -16.95 -3.26 21.92
N GLU A 337 -15.91 -3.67 22.65
CA GLU A 337 -15.99 -4.64 23.76
C GLU A 337 -16.41 -4.00 25.08
N GLN A 338 -16.28 -2.67 25.21
CA GLN A 338 -16.65 -1.93 26.42
C GLN A 338 -18.15 -1.66 26.51
N ASP A 339 -18.60 -1.20 27.70
CA ASP A 339 -19.97 -0.78 27.93
C ASP A 339 -20.41 0.31 26.94
N PRO A 340 -21.64 0.25 26.38
CA PRO A 340 -22.15 1.24 25.44
C PRO A 340 -22.06 2.70 25.91
N SER A 341 -22.12 2.95 27.22
CA SER A 341 -22.06 4.31 27.77
C SER A 341 -20.73 5.02 27.58
N VAL A 342 -19.61 4.25 27.49
CA VAL A 342 -18.23 4.78 27.33
C VAL A 342 -17.66 4.47 25.95
N ARG A 343 -18.37 3.73 25.12
CA ARG A 343 -17.87 3.17 23.86
C ARG A 343 -17.43 4.23 22.85
N ARG A 344 -18.16 5.33 22.75
CA ARG A 344 -17.94 6.37 21.74
C ARG A 344 -16.88 7.42 22.10
N PHE A 345 -16.16 7.19 23.20
CA PHE A 345 -15.14 8.14 23.66
C PHE A 345 -13.86 7.42 24.04
N ALA A 346 -12.80 7.59 23.27
CA ALA A 346 -11.50 6.98 23.49
C ALA A 346 -10.61 7.87 24.38
N THR A 347 -10.07 7.27 25.42
CA THR A 347 -9.18 7.91 26.41
C THR A 347 -7.73 7.51 26.18
N LEU A 348 -6.80 8.19 26.84
CA LEU A 348 -5.39 7.79 26.88
C LEU A 348 -5.21 6.33 27.32
N ALA A 349 -6.00 5.88 28.33
CA ALA A 349 -5.93 4.50 28.81
C ALA A 349 -6.39 3.48 27.75
N ASP A 350 -7.37 3.82 26.92
CA ASP A 350 -7.80 2.98 25.81
C ASP A 350 -6.71 2.83 24.75
N VAL A 351 -5.97 3.93 24.46
CA VAL A 351 -4.83 3.89 23.52
C VAL A 351 -3.74 2.96 24.02
N GLU A 352 -3.32 3.08 25.28
CA GLU A 352 -2.29 2.20 25.86
C GLU A 352 -2.76 0.73 25.91
N ALA A 353 -4.03 0.48 26.21
CA ALA A 353 -4.58 -0.86 26.25
C ALA A 353 -4.67 -1.53 24.86
N ALA A 354 -4.78 -0.74 23.78
CA ALA A 354 -4.83 -1.26 22.42
C ALA A 354 -3.45 -1.63 21.82
N ILE A 355 -2.34 -1.22 22.46
CA ILE A 355 -0.98 -1.43 21.90
C ILE A 355 -0.62 -2.91 21.73
N PRO A 356 -0.84 -3.81 22.73
CA PRO A 356 -0.50 -5.22 22.57
C PRO A 356 -1.19 -5.86 21.36
N GLU A 357 -2.49 -5.56 21.17
CA GLU A 357 -3.26 -6.08 20.04
C GLU A 357 -2.78 -5.47 18.71
N ALA A 358 -2.41 -4.19 18.69
CA ALA A 358 -1.82 -3.55 17.51
C ALA A 358 -0.47 -4.19 17.11
N LEU A 359 0.36 -4.55 18.08
CA LEU A 359 1.61 -5.27 17.81
C LEU A 359 1.34 -6.68 17.26
N GLN A 360 0.36 -7.39 17.81
CA GLN A 360 -0.03 -8.72 17.35
C GLN A 360 -0.64 -8.67 15.93
N SER A 361 -1.64 -7.83 15.70
CA SER A 361 -2.32 -7.67 14.40
C SER A 361 -1.38 -7.14 13.32
N GLY A 362 -0.43 -6.27 13.69
CA GLY A 362 0.61 -5.73 12.82
C GLY A 362 1.82 -6.66 12.66
N GLY A 363 1.83 -7.85 13.24
CA GLY A 363 2.99 -8.74 13.34
C GLY A 363 3.74 -8.97 12.04
N PHE A 364 3.05 -9.11 10.91
CA PHE A 364 3.69 -9.25 9.59
C PHE A 364 4.46 -8.00 9.16
N PHE A 365 3.98 -6.80 9.50
CA PHE A 365 4.69 -5.56 9.21
C PHE A 365 5.97 -5.45 10.04
N PHE A 366 5.87 -5.69 11.33
CA PHE A 366 7.03 -5.62 12.22
C PHE A 366 8.04 -6.72 11.94
N ALA A 367 7.58 -7.94 11.62
CA ALA A 367 8.44 -9.05 11.22
C ALA A 367 9.15 -8.77 9.88
N ASP A 368 8.51 -8.08 8.93
CA ASP A 368 9.16 -7.66 7.69
C ASP A 368 10.33 -6.68 7.97
N ILE A 369 10.13 -5.72 8.87
CA ILE A 369 11.22 -4.83 9.31
C ILE A 369 12.36 -5.66 9.90
N GLN A 370 12.07 -6.54 10.84
CA GLN A 370 13.06 -7.32 11.55
C GLN A 370 13.82 -8.30 10.65
N ASN A 371 13.14 -9.00 9.74
CA ASN A 371 13.70 -10.13 9.02
C ASN A 371 14.21 -9.76 7.62
N ASN A 372 13.65 -8.72 6.98
CA ASN A 372 13.94 -8.37 5.59
C ASN A 372 14.64 -7.02 5.43
N GLN A 373 14.51 -6.12 6.41
CA GLN A 373 15.04 -4.77 6.29
C GLN A 373 16.33 -4.57 7.09
N VAL A 374 16.62 -5.39 8.08
CA VAL A 374 17.82 -5.28 8.92
C VAL A 374 18.56 -6.60 9.02
N ASP A 375 19.88 -6.53 9.01
CA ASP A 375 20.75 -7.67 9.27
C ASP A 375 20.85 -8.00 10.76
N ALA A 376 21.63 -9.04 11.11
CA ALA A 376 21.78 -9.47 12.51
C ALA A 376 22.38 -8.37 13.40
N THR A 377 23.34 -7.57 12.91
CA THR A 377 23.94 -6.44 13.63
C THR A 377 22.92 -5.33 13.84
N GLY A 378 22.13 -5.01 12.82
CA GLY A 378 21.05 -4.02 12.91
C GLY A 378 19.98 -4.41 13.92
N GLN A 379 19.58 -5.69 13.95
CA GLN A 379 18.65 -6.20 14.94
C GLN A 379 19.21 -6.08 16.36
N ALA A 380 20.50 -6.40 16.57
CA ALA A 380 21.15 -6.26 17.87
C ALA A 380 21.20 -4.80 18.34
N ILE A 381 21.55 -3.87 17.46
CA ILE A 381 21.54 -2.42 17.74
C ILE A 381 20.12 -1.95 18.07
N LEU A 382 19.12 -2.32 17.28
CA LEU A 382 17.74 -1.93 17.54
C LEU A 382 17.24 -2.45 18.89
N ARG A 383 17.50 -3.71 19.22
CA ARG A 383 17.16 -4.27 20.56
C ARG A 383 17.87 -3.54 21.69
N PHE A 384 19.14 -3.20 21.50
CA PHE A 384 19.90 -2.46 22.52
C PHE A 384 19.30 -1.07 22.77
N ILE A 385 18.96 -0.31 21.71
CA ILE A 385 18.30 1.00 21.83
C ILE A 385 16.90 0.82 22.44
N ALA A 386 16.13 -0.19 21.99
CA ALA A 386 14.77 -0.45 22.46
C ALA A 386 14.73 -0.70 23.99
N ALA A 387 15.70 -1.44 24.51
CA ALA A 387 15.80 -1.78 25.93
C ALA A 387 16.05 -0.55 26.84
N GLN A 388 16.51 0.58 26.30
CA GLN A 388 16.72 1.80 27.09
C GLN A 388 15.41 2.55 27.40
N GLY A 389 14.29 2.15 26.79
CA GLY A 389 12.97 2.74 27.06
C GLY A 389 12.50 3.74 26.00
N GLU A 390 11.29 4.26 26.21
CA GLU A 390 10.65 5.24 25.34
C GLU A 390 11.40 6.56 25.35
N GLY A 391 11.69 7.10 24.15
CA GLY A 391 12.38 8.36 23.98
C GLY A 391 13.86 8.37 24.37
N ALA A 392 14.42 7.20 24.71
CA ALA A 392 15.83 7.11 25.12
C ALA A 392 16.76 7.42 23.96
N ILE A 393 17.80 8.21 24.23
CA ILE A 393 18.88 8.53 23.31
C ILE A 393 20.13 7.72 23.73
N VAL A 394 20.66 6.93 22.80
CA VAL A 394 21.88 6.17 23.01
C VAL A 394 23.03 6.86 22.30
N SER A 395 24.12 7.18 23.04
CA SER A 395 25.25 7.89 22.43
C SER A 395 25.90 7.08 21.33
N ARG A 396 26.35 7.75 20.25
CA ARG A 396 27.10 7.14 19.15
C ARG A 396 28.32 6.38 19.68
N GLN A 397 29.02 6.94 20.66
CA GLN A 397 30.21 6.31 21.23
C GLN A 397 29.89 4.97 21.90
N SER A 398 28.77 4.87 22.63
CA SER A 398 28.33 3.62 23.26
C SER A 398 28.06 2.53 22.22
N LEU A 399 27.37 2.88 21.11
CA LEU A 399 27.07 1.94 20.03
C LEU A 399 28.33 1.46 19.31
N LEU A 400 29.27 2.36 19.00
CA LEU A 400 30.53 2.01 18.36
C LEU A 400 31.45 1.16 19.24
N GLN A 401 31.39 1.31 20.55
CA GLN A 401 32.13 0.47 21.50
C GLN A 401 31.55 -0.94 21.63
N GLN A 402 30.25 -1.06 21.51
CA GLN A 402 29.55 -2.32 21.75
C GLN A 402 29.40 -3.19 20.51
N PHE A 403 29.31 -2.58 19.32
CA PHE A 403 29.06 -3.31 18.07
C PHE A 403 30.17 -3.03 17.06
N SER A 404 30.84 -4.09 16.61
CA SER A 404 31.76 -4.00 15.47
C SER A 404 30.97 -3.64 14.22
N ASP A 405 31.53 -2.79 13.35
CA ASP A 405 30.91 -2.32 12.10
C ASP A 405 29.60 -1.52 12.28
N ALA A 406 29.33 -1.00 13.49
CA ALA A 406 28.11 -0.26 13.79
C ALA A 406 27.91 0.96 12.86
N GLU A 407 28.97 1.59 12.39
CA GLU A 407 28.89 2.82 11.58
C GLU A 407 28.14 2.61 10.26
N ILE A 408 28.43 1.52 9.55
CA ILE A 408 27.74 1.16 8.30
C ILE A 408 26.28 0.81 8.60
N THR A 409 26.06 0.03 9.65
CA THR A 409 24.72 -0.40 10.06
C THR A 409 23.87 0.79 10.52
N LEU A 410 24.44 1.70 11.30
CA LEU A 410 23.74 2.91 11.74
C LEU A 410 23.31 3.78 10.55
N LYS A 411 24.20 3.95 9.55
CA LYS A 411 23.85 4.65 8.31
C LYS A 411 22.66 3.99 7.60
N LEU A 412 22.64 2.65 7.53
CA LEU A 412 21.53 1.91 6.91
C LEU A 412 20.23 2.08 7.71
N LEU A 413 20.30 2.01 9.05
CA LEU A 413 19.14 2.19 9.92
C LEU A 413 18.55 3.61 9.82
N LEU A 414 19.40 4.64 9.68
CA LEU A 414 18.99 6.03 9.41
C LEU A 414 18.32 6.15 8.03
N GLN A 415 18.93 5.60 6.98
CA GLN A 415 18.38 5.62 5.62
C GLN A 415 17.02 4.92 5.55
N ARG A 416 16.81 3.91 6.38
CA ARG A 416 15.54 3.19 6.51
C ARG A 416 14.57 3.83 7.50
N GLU A 417 14.91 5.00 8.03
CA GLU A 417 14.08 5.77 8.98
C GLU A 417 13.60 4.91 10.18
N LEU A 418 14.42 3.96 10.63
CA LEU A 418 14.15 3.16 11.83
C LEU A 418 14.65 3.83 13.09
N ILE A 419 15.76 4.56 12.97
CA ILE A 419 16.32 5.42 14.01
C ILE A 419 16.50 6.83 13.46
N GLU A 420 16.59 7.81 14.36
CA GLU A 420 16.94 9.19 14.05
C GLU A 420 18.16 9.61 14.86
N GLU A 421 18.94 10.54 14.30
CA GLU A 421 20.07 11.16 15.00
C GLU A 421 19.54 12.33 15.83
N VAL A 422 19.80 12.28 17.13
CA VAL A 422 19.38 13.30 18.09
C VAL A 422 20.60 13.70 18.91
N GLU A 423 21.02 14.98 18.82
CA GLU A 423 22.26 15.46 19.44
C GLU A 423 23.47 14.58 19.04
N ASP A 424 24.16 13.99 20.02
CA ASP A 424 25.31 13.11 19.81
C ASP A 424 24.94 11.61 19.84
N GLY A 425 23.67 11.25 19.62
CA GLY A 425 23.21 9.89 19.75
C GLY A 425 22.09 9.51 18.78
N TYR A 426 21.50 8.37 19.04
CA TYR A 426 20.42 7.79 18.23
C TYR A 426 19.25 7.39 19.09
N SER A 427 18.04 7.61 18.58
CA SER A 427 16.80 7.13 19.17
C SER A 427 15.93 6.42 18.13
N PHE A 428 14.95 5.65 18.59
CA PHE A 428 13.95 5.09 17.67
C PHE A 428 13.12 6.22 17.06
N GLN A 429 12.90 6.14 15.76
CA GLN A 429 12.07 7.12 15.07
C GLN A 429 10.58 6.94 15.37
N VAL A 430 10.12 5.68 15.56
CA VAL A 430 8.72 5.34 15.82
C VAL A 430 8.61 4.47 17.07
N GLU A 431 7.90 4.96 18.08
CA GLU A 431 7.77 4.28 19.36
C GLU A 431 7.09 2.90 19.25
N LEU A 432 6.05 2.78 18.42
CA LEU A 432 5.36 1.50 18.24
C LEU A 432 6.29 0.43 17.61
N ILE A 433 7.21 0.84 16.74
CA ILE A 433 8.25 -0.05 16.19
C ILE A 433 9.25 -0.42 17.30
N ARG A 434 9.66 0.54 18.15
CA ARG A 434 10.54 0.25 19.29
C ARG A 434 9.94 -0.85 20.17
N ARG A 435 8.66 -0.78 20.50
CA ARG A 435 7.97 -1.76 21.37
C ARG A 435 7.95 -3.17 20.81
N TRP A 436 8.10 -3.36 19.51
CA TRP A 436 8.28 -4.67 18.89
C TRP A 436 9.64 -5.30 19.19
N PHE A 437 10.67 -4.48 19.37
CA PHE A 437 12.05 -4.95 19.61
C PHE A 437 12.38 -5.14 21.10
N VAL A 438 11.48 -4.81 22.00
CA VAL A 438 11.59 -5.11 23.45
C VAL A 438 11.18 -6.54 23.70
#